data_ff2cc58f287d2f93e2629d75385c6b54
#
_entry.id   ff2cc58f287d2f93e2629d75385c6b54
#
_cell.length_a   1.000
_cell.length_b   1.000
_cell.length_c   1.000
_cell.angle_alpha   90.00
_cell.angle_beta   90.00
_cell.angle_gamma   90.00
#
_symmetry.space_group_name_H-M   'P 1'
#
loop_
_entity.id
_entity.type
_entity.pdbx_description
1 polymer ?
#
loop_
_entity_poly.entity_id
_entity_poly.type
_entity_poly.pdbx_seq_one_letter_code
_entity_poly.pdbx_strand_id
1 'polypeptide(L)'
;MKEERLKFNYCRVRRKVAVVVQNIVEKRRRNAIIGPKSPEKNMSDQIAPPPVTPASEEAKRRGCFFYGCITVLIVMVLVGIAFFFAVRYGLNKIASIVEQYTETTPMTLPAVQMSATDYQQLDKRVTAFADAVTARKATPPLVLTGDEINALIANNPAWKGLKGKVYVTIEGDQIKGKVSIPMDDLAQVPLLSRLKGRYLNGSAAFKAALANGVLVVTLQSLEAKGQSPSPQVMAQLKSVNFAQNSAQDPKTQEMIGRFESIEVKDGKITIKVSAKE
;
A
#
# COMPACT_ATOMS: atom_id res chain seq x y z
N MET A 1 5.75 -15.60 -22.76
CA MET A 1 6.63 -14.55 -22.19
C MET A 1 6.08 -13.80 -20.95
N LYS A 2 4.78 -13.74 -20.68
CA LYS A 2 4.21 -13.09 -19.47
C LYS A 2 4.23 -13.97 -18.21
N GLU A 3 4.05 -15.28 -18.35
CA GLU A 3 4.05 -16.22 -17.22
C GLU A 3 5.43 -16.39 -16.55
N GLU A 4 6.50 -16.33 -17.30
CA GLU A 4 7.86 -16.44 -16.76
C GLU A 4 8.25 -15.24 -15.88
N ARG A 5 7.78 -14.01 -16.21
CA ARG A 5 8.02 -12.82 -15.37
C ARG A 5 7.29 -12.86 -14.03
N LEU A 6 6.11 -13.47 -13.97
CA LEU A 6 5.36 -13.63 -12.73
C LEU A 6 6.03 -14.64 -11.80
N LYS A 7 6.54 -15.76 -12.32
CA LYS A 7 7.30 -16.76 -11.56
C LYS A 7 8.61 -16.18 -11.01
N PHE A 8 9.28 -15.33 -11.78
CA PHE A 8 10.54 -14.69 -11.37
C PHE A 8 10.35 -13.69 -10.22
N ASN A 9 9.27 -12.91 -10.24
CA ASN A 9 8.95 -11.97 -9.17
C ASN A 9 8.49 -12.67 -7.89
N TYR A 10 7.74 -13.76 -7.99
CA TYR A 10 7.32 -14.56 -6.84
C TYR A 10 8.52 -15.20 -6.10
N CYS A 11 9.51 -15.69 -6.85
CA CYS A 11 10.74 -16.24 -6.29
C CYS A 11 11.60 -15.19 -5.57
N ARG A 12 11.61 -13.94 -6.07
CA ARG A 12 12.37 -12.83 -5.47
C ARG A 12 11.76 -12.34 -4.15
N VAL A 13 10.43 -12.29 -4.08
CA VAL A 13 9.71 -11.92 -2.84
C VAL A 13 9.90 -13.00 -1.77
N ARG A 14 9.82 -14.29 -2.14
CA ARG A 14 10.01 -15.41 -1.21
C ARG A 14 11.43 -15.45 -0.60
N ARG A 15 12.48 -15.12 -1.37
CA ARG A 15 13.85 -15.00 -0.85
C ARG A 15 14.00 -13.83 0.13
N LYS A 16 13.40 -12.66 -0.13
CA LYS A 16 13.49 -11.52 0.79
C LYS A 16 12.80 -11.80 2.12
N VAL A 17 11.65 -12.46 2.10
CA VAL A 17 10.92 -12.84 3.33
C VAL A 17 11.72 -13.88 4.13
N ALA A 18 12.34 -14.88 3.47
CA ALA A 18 13.17 -15.88 4.14
C ALA A 18 14.38 -15.28 4.85
N VAL A 19 15.04 -14.29 4.23
CA VAL A 19 16.21 -13.60 4.82
C VAL A 19 15.82 -12.76 6.04
N VAL A 20 14.66 -12.11 6.01
CA VAL A 20 14.17 -11.32 7.16
C VAL A 20 13.82 -12.23 8.35
N VAL A 21 13.19 -13.37 8.09
CA VAL A 21 12.86 -14.35 9.15
C VAL A 21 14.11 -14.97 9.76
N GLN A 22 15.12 -15.32 8.95
CA GLN A 22 16.40 -15.83 9.46
C GLN A 22 17.15 -14.80 10.33
N ASN A 23 17.16 -13.52 9.94
CA ASN A 23 17.79 -12.47 10.73
C ASN A 23 17.10 -12.24 12.09
N ILE A 24 15.78 -12.41 12.17
CA ILE A 24 15.03 -12.29 13.43
C ILE A 24 15.35 -13.46 14.36
N VAL A 25 15.45 -14.68 13.83
CA VAL A 25 15.78 -15.90 14.58
C VAL A 25 17.22 -15.84 15.10
N GLU A 26 18.16 -15.39 14.27
CA GLU A 26 19.59 -15.25 14.62
C GLU A 26 19.80 -14.17 15.71
N LYS A 27 19.06 -13.07 15.65
CA LYS A 27 19.09 -12.00 16.67
C LYS A 27 18.56 -12.51 18.03
N ARG A 28 17.57 -13.40 18.05
CA ARG A 28 17.09 -14.04 19.27
C ARG A 28 18.09 -15.03 19.86
N ARG A 29 18.85 -15.77 19.05
CA ARG A 29 19.89 -16.70 19.53
C ARG A 29 21.06 -15.97 20.20
N ARG A 30 21.49 -14.81 19.68
CA ARG A 30 22.62 -14.06 20.27
C ARG A 30 22.29 -13.43 21.63
N ASN A 31 21.02 -13.10 21.91
CA ASN A 31 20.62 -12.55 23.21
C ASN A 31 20.41 -13.62 24.29
N ALA A 32 20.46 -14.91 23.97
CA ALA A 32 20.28 -16.02 24.91
C ALA A 32 21.60 -16.58 25.49
N ILE A 33 22.78 -16.06 25.07
CA ILE A 33 24.10 -16.59 25.45
C ILE A 33 24.84 -15.72 26.47
N ILE A 34 24.21 -14.70 27.05
CA ILE A 34 24.83 -13.90 28.12
C ILE A 34 24.12 -14.24 29.44
N GLY A 35 24.52 -15.37 30.01
CA GLY A 35 24.21 -15.72 31.39
C GLY A 35 25.37 -15.29 32.34
N PRO A 36 25.06 -14.93 33.58
CA PRO A 36 26.04 -14.34 34.48
C PRO A 36 27.02 -15.36 35.03
N LYS A 37 28.28 -14.94 35.08
CA LYS A 37 29.46 -15.63 35.62
C LYS A 37 29.32 -15.82 37.14
N SER A 38 29.40 -17.05 37.64
CA SER A 38 29.51 -17.36 39.06
C SER A 38 30.96 -17.23 39.55
N PRO A 39 31.20 -16.76 40.78
CA PRO A 39 32.55 -16.74 41.32
C PRO A 39 32.92 -18.09 41.96
N GLU A 40 34.16 -18.43 41.69
CA GLU A 40 34.91 -19.55 42.22
C GLU A 40 35.18 -19.36 43.74
N LYS A 41 34.96 -20.41 44.54
CA LYS A 41 35.43 -20.45 45.94
C LYS A 41 36.09 -21.77 46.27
N ASN A 42 37.31 -21.62 46.77
CA ASN A 42 38.32 -22.58 47.11
C ASN A 42 37.93 -23.69 48.08
N MET A 43 38.60 -24.75 47.87
CA MET A 43 38.81 -26.00 48.59
C MET A 43 39.35 -25.83 49.98
N SER A 44 38.87 -26.60 50.96
CA SER A 44 39.62 -27.15 52.05
C SER A 44 38.91 -28.34 52.68
N ASP A 45 39.65 -29.40 52.84
CA ASP A 45 39.37 -30.70 53.47
C ASP A 45 38.69 -30.63 54.83
N GLN A 46 37.75 -31.58 55.07
CA GLN A 46 37.77 -32.39 56.30
C GLN A 46 36.89 -33.63 56.18
N ILE A 47 37.50 -34.79 56.50
CA ILE A 47 36.95 -36.16 56.58
C ILE A 47 36.22 -36.31 57.90
N ALA A 48 34.97 -36.79 57.93
CA ALA A 48 34.30 -37.42 59.08
C ALA A 48 33.27 -38.48 58.62
N PRO A 49 33.05 -39.56 59.40
CA PRO A 49 32.47 -40.82 58.97
C PRO A 49 30.93 -40.79 58.88
N PRO A 50 30.31 -41.81 58.26
CA PRO A 50 28.90 -41.74 57.84
C PRO A 50 27.94 -42.05 59.01
N PRO A 51 26.80 -41.34 59.12
CA PRO A 51 25.68 -41.84 59.87
C PRO A 51 24.67 -42.55 59.01
N VAL A 52 24.17 -43.66 59.56
CA VAL A 52 23.12 -44.55 59.03
C VAL A 52 21.87 -43.79 58.59
N THR A 53 21.41 -44.12 57.44
CA THR A 53 20.13 -43.68 56.84
C THR A 53 18.93 -44.33 57.56
N PRO A 54 17.89 -43.55 57.88
CA PRO A 54 16.54 -44.07 57.88
C PRO A 54 15.93 -43.91 56.47
N ALA A 55 15.32 -45.00 56.01
CA ALA A 55 14.57 -45.02 54.76
C ALA A 55 13.53 -43.90 54.74
N SER A 56 13.74 -42.90 53.92
CA SER A 56 12.73 -41.89 53.62
C SER A 56 11.82 -42.43 52.50
N GLU A 57 10.56 -42.60 52.85
CA GLU A 57 9.47 -42.87 51.92
C GLU A 57 9.56 -41.97 50.68
N GLU A 58 9.62 -42.61 49.53
CA GLU A 58 9.44 -41.93 48.25
C GLU A 58 8.06 -41.26 48.20
N ALA A 59 8.00 -40.02 48.63
CA ALA A 59 6.85 -39.17 48.40
C ALA A 59 6.64 -39.01 46.89
N LYS A 60 5.68 -39.72 46.38
CA LYS A 60 5.22 -39.77 44.98
C LYS A 60 4.94 -38.35 44.44
N ARG A 61 5.95 -37.67 43.97
CA ARG A 61 5.86 -36.32 43.32
C ARG A 61 5.16 -36.40 41.97
N ARG A 62 3.93 -36.92 41.92
CA ARG A 62 3.12 -36.99 40.67
C ARG A 62 2.14 -35.83 40.48
N GLY A 63 2.10 -34.83 41.36
CA GLY A 63 1.08 -33.79 41.34
C GLY A 63 1.45 -32.50 40.60
N CYS A 64 2.71 -32.08 40.66
CA CYS A 64 3.06 -30.72 40.21
C CYS A 64 3.19 -30.59 38.67
N PHE A 65 3.66 -31.64 38.01
CA PHE A 65 3.82 -31.63 36.54
C PHE A 65 2.48 -31.72 35.80
N PHE A 66 1.51 -32.44 36.36
CA PHE A 66 0.19 -32.58 35.78
C PHE A 66 -0.64 -31.29 35.86
N TYR A 67 -0.58 -30.58 36.98
CA TYR A 67 -1.28 -29.30 37.14
C TYR A 67 -0.64 -28.21 36.27
N GLY A 68 0.69 -28.18 36.12
CA GLY A 68 1.40 -27.25 35.21
C GLY A 68 1.02 -27.47 33.75
N CYS A 69 0.94 -28.74 33.32
CA CYS A 69 0.56 -29.07 31.93
C CYS A 69 -0.90 -28.71 31.62
N ILE A 70 -1.82 -28.93 32.56
CA ILE A 70 -3.24 -28.57 32.44
C ILE A 70 -3.40 -27.03 32.40
N THR A 71 -2.68 -26.28 33.23
CA THR A 71 -2.74 -24.81 33.23
C THR A 71 -2.25 -24.23 31.91
N VAL A 72 -1.14 -24.75 31.34
CA VAL A 72 -0.65 -24.36 30.04
C VAL A 72 -1.66 -24.67 28.92
N LEU A 73 -2.31 -25.85 28.97
CA LEU A 73 -3.35 -26.22 28.01
C LEU A 73 -4.57 -25.30 28.12
N ILE A 74 -5.04 -24.96 29.30
CA ILE A 74 -6.15 -24.03 29.51
C ILE A 74 -5.79 -22.64 28.99
N VAL A 75 -4.59 -22.13 29.29
CA VAL A 75 -4.13 -20.83 28.79
C VAL A 75 -4.05 -20.84 27.25
N MET A 76 -3.54 -21.91 26.64
CA MET A 76 -3.47 -22.04 25.19
C MET A 76 -4.86 -22.05 24.55
N VAL A 77 -5.82 -22.75 25.14
CA VAL A 77 -7.21 -22.75 24.68
C VAL A 77 -7.84 -21.37 24.82
N LEU A 78 -7.64 -20.67 25.95
CA LEU A 78 -8.17 -19.32 26.15
C LEU A 78 -7.58 -18.32 25.16
N VAL A 79 -6.27 -18.40 24.92
CA VAL A 79 -5.61 -17.58 23.88
C VAL A 79 -6.15 -17.91 22.49
N GLY A 80 -6.35 -19.17 22.16
CA GLY A 80 -6.95 -19.60 20.90
C GLY A 80 -8.38 -19.07 20.72
N ILE A 81 -9.20 -19.11 21.76
CA ILE A 81 -10.56 -18.56 21.76
C ILE A 81 -10.52 -17.04 21.60
N ALA A 82 -9.68 -16.33 22.35
CA ALA A 82 -9.53 -14.87 22.25
C ALA A 82 -9.06 -14.46 20.85
N PHE A 83 -8.11 -15.20 20.28
CA PHE A 83 -7.64 -14.98 18.91
C PHE A 83 -8.74 -15.21 17.87
N PHE A 84 -9.52 -16.29 18.01
CA PHE A 84 -10.67 -16.57 17.14
C PHE A 84 -11.70 -15.44 17.16
N PHE A 85 -12.06 -14.95 18.34
CA PHE A 85 -12.99 -13.82 18.47
C PHE A 85 -12.40 -12.52 17.92
N ALA A 86 -11.11 -12.24 18.13
CA ALA A 86 -10.44 -11.06 17.59
C ALA A 86 -10.43 -11.07 16.06
N VAL A 87 -10.12 -12.22 15.44
CA VAL A 87 -10.16 -12.39 13.97
C VAL A 87 -11.59 -12.22 13.46
N ARG A 88 -12.55 -12.87 14.08
CA ARG A 88 -13.96 -12.77 13.65
C ARG A 88 -14.52 -11.36 13.79
N TYR A 89 -14.18 -10.65 14.86
CA TYR A 89 -14.54 -9.25 15.04
C TYR A 89 -13.90 -8.35 13.96
N GLY A 90 -12.61 -8.55 13.68
CA GLY A 90 -11.89 -7.83 12.63
C GLY A 90 -12.51 -8.07 11.24
N LEU A 91 -12.85 -9.32 10.90
CA LEU A 91 -13.50 -9.67 9.64
C LEU A 91 -14.89 -9.02 9.49
N ASN A 92 -15.67 -8.93 10.56
CA ASN A 92 -16.98 -8.28 10.55
C ASN A 92 -16.84 -6.75 10.34
N LYS A 93 -15.82 -6.13 10.94
CA LYS A 93 -15.51 -4.71 10.72
C LYS A 93 -15.10 -4.42 9.27
N ILE A 94 -14.26 -5.27 8.68
CA ILE A 94 -13.91 -5.17 7.25
C ILE A 94 -15.15 -5.31 6.37
N ALA A 95 -16.04 -6.24 6.69
CA ALA A 95 -17.28 -6.41 5.96
C ALA A 95 -18.15 -5.14 5.95
N SER A 96 -18.34 -4.52 7.11
CA SER A 96 -19.14 -3.29 7.22
C SER A 96 -18.52 -2.13 6.44
N ILE A 97 -17.18 -1.98 6.46
CA ILE A 97 -16.46 -0.97 5.67
C ILE A 97 -16.63 -1.22 4.17
N VAL A 98 -16.51 -2.48 3.73
CA VAL A 98 -16.73 -2.84 2.33
C VAL A 98 -18.14 -2.47 1.88
N GLU A 99 -19.16 -2.80 2.64
CA GLU A 99 -20.56 -2.47 2.32
C GLU A 99 -20.83 -0.95 2.35
N GLN A 100 -20.19 -0.25 3.26
CA GLN A 100 -20.32 1.18 3.42
C GLN A 100 -19.75 1.97 2.23
N TYR A 101 -18.61 1.56 1.69
CA TYR A 101 -17.85 2.32 0.68
C TYR A 101 -17.84 1.69 -0.71
N THR A 102 -18.48 0.54 -0.92
CA THR A 102 -18.57 -0.10 -2.24
C THR A 102 -20.01 -0.43 -2.61
N GLU A 103 -20.25 -0.56 -3.92
CA GLU A 103 -21.56 -0.86 -4.52
C GLU A 103 -21.47 -2.13 -5.38
N THR A 104 -22.62 -2.74 -5.66
CA THR A 104 -22.71 -3.92 -6.56
C THR A 104 -22.86 -3.53 -8.03
N THR A 105 -23.15 -2.26 -8.28
CA THR A 105 -23.33 -1.71 -9.64
C THR A 105 -22.24 -0.68 -9.94
N PRO A 106 -21.68 -0.65 -11.15
CA PRO A 106 -20.75 0.40 -11.54
C PRO A 106 -21.47 1.76 -11.65
N MET A 107 -20.76 2.85 -11.32
CA MET A 107 -21.23 4.19 -11.61
C MET A 107 -21.15 4.46 -13.12
N THR A 108 -22.17 5.05 -13.68
CA THR A 108 -22.13 5.53 -15.07
C THR A 108 -21.29 6.80 -15.14
N LEU A 109 -20.14 6.71 -15.81
CA LEU A 109 -19.28 7.85 -16.07
C LEU A 109 -19.73 8.58 -17.35
N PRO A 110 -19.54 9.91 -17.47
CA PRO A 110 -19.86 10.64 -18.68
C PRO A 110 -19.12 10.08 -19.90
N ALA A 111 -19.78 10.09 -21.04
CA ALA A 111 -19.16 9.69 -22.30
C ALA A 111 -18.13 10.72 -22.76
N VAL A 112 -17.01 10.27 -23.27
CA VAL A 112 -16.00 11.14 -23.88
C VAL A 112 -16.48 11.56 -25.26
N GLN A 113 -16.67 12.87 -25.45
CA GLN A 113 -17.13 13.45 -26.72
C GLN A 113 -15.94 14.19 -27.39
N MET A 114 -15.18 13.48 -28.20
CA MET A 114 -14.13 14.07 -29.03
C MET A 114 -14.16 13.41 -30.41
N SER A 115 -14.04 14.23 -31.46
CA SER A 115 -13.95 13.68 -32.82
C SER A 115 -12.65 12.92 -33.04
N ALA A 116 -12.65 11.97 -33.98
CA ALA A 116 -11.42 11.25 -34.33
C ALA A 116 -10.32 12.18 -34.83
N THR A 117 -10.68 13.24 -35.55
CA THR A 117 -9.73 14.25 -36.06
C THR A 117 -9.10 15.04 -34.92
N ASP A 118 -9.92 15.51 -33.96
CA ASP A 118 -9.43 16.26 -32.81
C ASP A 118 -8.54 15.40 -31.93
N TYR A 119 -8.90 14.13 -31.73
CA TYR A 119 -8.05 13.19 -31.01
C TYR A 119 -6.71 12.97 -31.69
N GLN A 120 -6.66 12.84 -33.03
CA GLN A 120 -5.40 12.70 -33.75
C GLN A 120 -4.50 13.93 -33.58
N GLN A 121 -5.07 15.14 -33.57
CA GLN A 121 -4.31 16.37 -33.31
C GLN A 121 -3.78 16.41 -31.88
N LEU A 122 -4.60 16.04 -30.91
CA LEU A 122 -4.21 15.92 -29.50
C LEU A 122 -3.06 14.92 -29.34
N ASP A 123 -3.19 13.73 -29.89
CA ASP A 123 -2.20 12.65 -29.79
C ASP A 123 -0.86 13.08 -30.42
N LYS A 124 -0.89 13.71 -31.59
CA LYS A 124 0.32 14.30 -32.21
C LYS A 124 0.99 15.35 -31.29
N ARG A 125 0.19 16.24 -30.69
CA ARG A 125 0.69 17.28 -29.78
C ARG A 125 1.33 16.68 -28.52
N VAL A 126 0.68 15.69 -27.92
CA VAL A 126 1.19 15.00 -26.74
C VAL A 126 2.43 14.18 -27.05
N THR A 127 2.45 13.48 -28.18
CA THR A 127 3.60 12.68 -28.63
C THR A 127 4.79 13.59 -28.92
N ALA A 128 4.59 14.68 -29.68
CA ALA A 128 5.67 15.64 -29.99
C ALA A 128 6.27 16.27 -28.71
N PHE A 129 5.41 16.58 -27.73
CA PHE A 129 5.86 17.07 -26.44
C PHE A 129 6.69 15.99 -25.69
N ALA A 130 6.21 14.75 -25.62
CA ALA A 130 6.91 13.65 -24.97
C ALA A 130 8.28 13.35 -25.62
N ASP A 131 8.34 13.39 -26.95
CA ASP A 131 9.58 13.21 -27.71
C ASP A 131 10.59 14.35 -27.44
N ALA A 132 10.11 15.59 -27.38
CA ALA A 132 10.95 16.75 -27.05
C ALA A 132 11.49 16.65 -25.61
N VAL A 133 10.64 16.26 -24.63
CA VAL A 133 11.07 16.02 -23.25
C VAL A 133 12.12 14.89 -23.19
N THR A 134 11.91 13.82 -23.93
CA THR A 134 12.86 12.68 -23.98
C THR A 134 14.19 13.10 -24.60
N ALA A 135 14.13 13.88 -25.68
CA ALA A 135 15.31 14.39 -26.38
C ALA A 135 15.97 15.60 -25.70
N ARG A 136 15.44 16.07 -24.55
CA ARG A 136 15.88 17.28 -23.82
C ARG A 136 15.88 18.54 -24.70
N LYS A 137 14.91 18.66 -25.60
CA LYS A 137 14.74 19.78 -26.47
C LYS A 137 13.72 20.77 -25.94
N ALA A 138 13.95 22.04 -26.14
CA ALA A 138 12.97 23.09 -25.87
C ALA A 138 11.68 22.81 -26.67
N THR A 139 10.53 22.97 -26.05
CA THR A 139 9.21 22.76 -26.66
C THR A 139 8.21 23.74 -26.06
N PRO A 140 7.18 24.15 -26.79
CA PRO A 140 6.07 24.91 -26.21
C PRO A 140 5.41 24.16 -25.03
N PRO A 141 4.84 24.90 -24.07
CA PRO A 141 4.12 24.27 -22.98
C PRO A 141 2.98 23.36 -23.48
N LEU A 142 2.84 22.19 -22.87
CA LEU A 142 1.69 21.32 -23.10
C LEU A 142 0.54 21.78 -22.23
N VAL A 143 -0.57 22.19 -22.86
CA VAL A 143 -1.80 22.59 -22.18
C VAL A 143 -2.85 21.54 -22.47
N LEU A 144 -3.48 21.00 -21.40
CA LEU A 144 -4.53 19.98 -21.49
C LEU A 144 -5.75 20.41 -20.72
N THR A 145 -6.92 20.22 -21.34
CA THR A 145 -8.24 20.35 -20.69
C THR A 145 -8.68 19.00 -20.09
N GLY A 146 -9.72 19.02 -19.26
CA GLY A 146 -10.34 17.79 -18.73
C GLY A 146 -10.83 16.86 -19.85
N ASP A 147 -11.45 17.42 -20.90
CA ASP A 147 -11.95 16.63 -22.03
C ASP A 147 -10.80 15.98 -22.83
N GLU A 148 -9.71 16.70 -23.04
CA GLU A 148 -8.51 16.14 -23.68
C GLU A 148 -7.88 15.01 -22.84
N ILE A 149 -7.83 15.15 -21.52
CA ILE A 149 -7.36 14.10 -20.63
C ILE A 149 -8.27 12.87 -20.71
N ASN A 150 -9.60 13.06 -20.70
CA ASN A 150 -10.56 11.97 -20.86
C ASN A 150 -10.42 11.28 -22.23
N ALA A 151 -10.17 12.03 -23.29
CA ALA A 151 -9.93 11.47 -24.61
C ALA A 151 -8.63 10.63 -24.65
N LEU A 152 -7.57 11.05 -23.97
CA LEU A 152 -6.35 10.26 -23.81
C LEU A 152 -6.62 8.98 -23.00
N ILE A 153 -7.36 9.06 -21.89
CA ILE A 153 -7.75 7.89 -21.08
C ILE A 153 -8.55 6.87 -21.94
N ALA A 154 -9.44 7.36 -22.78
CA ALA A 154 -10.30 6.53 -23.60
C ALA A 154 -9.57 5.81 -24.74
N ASN A 155 -8.57 6.45 -25.36
CA ASN A 155 -8.02 6.03 -26.64
C ASN A 155 -6.51 5.66 -26.59
N ASN A 156 -5.72 6.24 -25.66
CA ASN A 156 -4.29 5.94 -25.60
C ASN A 156 -4.03 4.56 -24.96
N PRO A 157 -3.28 3.66 -25.63
CA PRO A 157 -2.99 2.31 -25.12
C PRO A 157 -2.28 2.28 -23.75
N ALA A 158 -1.48 3.29 -23.44
CA ALA A 158 -0.77 3.38 -22.17
C ALA A 158 -1.74 3.52 -20.98
N TRP A 159 -2.93 4.06 -21.21
CA TRP A 159 -3.96 4.34 -20.19
C TRP A 159 -5.12 3.34 -20.20
N LYS A 160 -4.97 2.24 -20.94
CA LYS A 160 -5.99 1.19 -21.10
C LYS A 160 -6.58 0.72 -19.76
N GLY A 161 -5.79 0.68 -18.71
CA GLY A 161 -6.22 0.28 -17.37
C GLY A 161 -7.23 1.23 -16.72
N LEU A 162 -7.32 2.49 -17.18
CA LEU A 162 -8.21 3.54 -16.65
C LEU A 162 -9.47 3.73 -17.50
N LYS A 163 -9.47 3.21 -18.73
CA LYS A 163 -10.60 3.35 -19.67
C LYS A 163 -11.90 2.83 -19.06
N GLY A 164 -12.93 3.70 -19.04
CA GLY A 164 -14.23 3.40 -18.48
C GLY A 164 -14.28 3.30 -16.94
N LYS A 165 -13.15 3.56 -16.27
CA LYS A 165 -13.04 3.52 -14.80
C LYS A 165 -12.82 4.88 -14.17
N VAL A 166 -12.35 5.85 -14.93
CA VAL A 166 -12.00 7.20 -14.46
C VAL A 166 -12.52 8.22 -15.44
N TYR A 167 -13.08 9.31 -14.91
CA TYR A 167 -13.46 10.51 -15.65
C TYR A 167 -12.94 11.74 -14.90
N VAL A 168 -12.26 12.64 -15.60
CA VAL A 168 -11.55 13.80 -15.04
C VAL A 168 -12.24 15.09 -15.45
N THR A 169 -12.43 16.01 -14.51
CA THR A 169 -12.76 17.40 -14.77
C THR A 169 -11.73 18.30 -14.10
N ILE A 170 -11.49 19.49 -14.66
CA ILE A 170 -10.63 20.49 -14.04
C ILE A 170 -11.50 21.71 -13.75
N GLU A 171 -11.55 22.10 -12.50
CA GLU A 171 -12.35 23.25 -12.05
C GLU A 171 -11.44 24.18 -11.25
N GLY A 172 -11.22 25.38 -11.81
CA GLY A 172 -10.28 26.35 -11.23
C GLY A 172 -8.86 25.79 -11.15
N ASP A 173 -8.37 25.57 -9.93
CA ASP A 173 -7.05 25.04 -9.61
C ASP A 173 -7.07 23.57 -9.13
N GLN A 174 -8.20 22.88 -9.31
CA GLN A 174 -8.39 21.51 -8.84
C GLN A 174 -8.65 20.54 -9.98
N ILE A 175 -8.04 19.37 -9.87
CA ILE A 175 -8.34 18.21 -10.71
C ILE A 175 -9.35 17.37 -9.96
N LYS A 176 -10.56 17.26 -10.48
CA LYS A 176 -11.61 16.39 -9.93
C LYS A 176 -11.72 15.12 -10.75
N GLY A 177 -11.73 13.98 -10.07
CA GLY A 177 -11.90 12.67 -10.69
C GLY A 177 -13.15 11.98 -10.18
N LYS A 178 -13.96 11.42 -11.09
CA LYS A 178 -14.95 10.39 -10.76
C LYS A 178 -14.39 9.03 -11.10
N VAL A 179 -14.60 8.06 -10.23
CA VAL A 179 -14.06 6.71 -10.42
C VAL A 179 -15.13 5.66 -10.21
N SER A 180 -15.06 4.59 -11.03
CA SER A 180 -15.84 3.37 -10.87
C SER A 180 -14.90 2.19 -11.09
N ILE A 181 -14.26 1.73 -10.01
CA ILE A 181 -13.20 0.74 -10.07
C ILE A 181 -13.73 -0.63 -9.62
N PRO A 182 -13.70 -1.67 -10.49
CA PRO A 182 -14.04 -3.02 -10.06
C PRO A 182 -13.00 -3.50 -9.03
N MET A 183 -13.49 -4.10 -7.94
CA MET A 183 -12.66 -4.56 -6.82
C MET A 183 -12.24 -6.03 -6.94
N ASP A 184 -12.52 -6.70 -8.07
CA ASP A 184 -12.27 -8.13 -8.28
C ASP A 184 -10.80 -8.51 -8.13
N ASP A 185 -9.87 -7.65 -8.58
CA ASP A 185 -8.43 -7.89 -8.43
C ASP A 185 -8.00 -7.93 -6.96
N LEU A 186 -8.61 -7.10 -6.11
CA LEU A 186 -8.37 -7.10 -4.67
C LEU A 186 -9.06 -8.28 -3.98
N ALA A 187 -10.17 -8.76 -4.52
CA ALA A 187 -10.91 -9.90 -4.00
C ALA A 187 -10.15 -11.25 -4.11
N GLN A 188 -9.04 -11.30 -4.84
CA GLN A 188 -8.15 -12.46 -4.90
C GLN A 188 -7.41 -12.70 -3.58
N VAL A 189 -7.29 -11.67 -2.73
CA VAL A 189 -6.77 -11.81 -1.37
C VAL A 189 -7.85 -12.45 -0.50
N PRO A 190 -7.61 -13.60 0.18
CA PRO A 190 -8.64 -14.34 0.94
C PRO A 190 -9.41 -13.48 1.94
N LEU A 191 -8.74 -12.53 2.61
CA LEU A 191 -9.34 -11.61 3.58
C LEU A 191 -10.30 -10.59 2.91
N LEU A 192 -10.12 -10.30 1.62
CA LEU A 192 -10.85 -9.30 0.84
C LEU A 192 -11.83 -9.94 -0.15
N SER A 193 -12.10 -11.24 -0.05
CA SER A 193 -13.00 -11.99 -0.95
C SER A 193 -14.42 -11.39 -1.05
N ARG A 194 -14.86 -10.66 -0.03
CA ARG A 194 -16.15 -9.95 -0.03
C ARG A 194 -16.21 -8.76 -1.00
N LEU A 195 -15.06 -8.34 -1.56
CA LEU A 195 -14.98 -7.32 -2.61
C LEU A 195 -15.36 -7.85 -4.00
N LYS A 196 -15.48 -9.16 -4.16
CA LYS A 196 -15.83 -9.78 -5.43
C LYS A 196 -17.18 -9.28 -5.97
N GLY A 197 -17.21 -8.85 -7.22
CA GLY A 197 -18.39 -8.29 -7.86
C GLY A 197 -18.81 -6.92 -7.30
N ARG A 198 -17.94 -6.23 -6.60
CA ARG A 198 -18.20 -4.89 -6.08
C ARG A 198 -17.36 -3.84 -6.78
N TYR A 199 -17.86 -2.60 -6.73
CA TYR A 199 -17.24 -1.43 -7.34
C TYR A 199 -16.98 -0.37 -6.29
N LEU A 200 -15.80 0.24 -6.33
CA LEU A 200 -15.51 1.48 -5.63
C LEU A 200 -15.98 2.62 -6.52
N ASN A 201 -17.18 3.14 -6.24
CA ASN A 201 -17.74 4.31 -6.90
C ASN A 201 -17.47 5.53 -6.03
N GLY A 202 -16.85 6.56 -6.60
CA GLY A 202 -16.53 7.73 -5.81
C GLY A 202 -16.03 8.90 -6.63
N SER A 203 -15.74 9.98 -5.92
CA SER A 203 -15.13 11.18 -6.46
C SER A 203 -14.01 11.67 -5.55
N ALA A 204 -13.00 12.28 -6.14
CA ALA A 204 -11.91 12.90 -5.41
C ALA A 204 -11.49 14.20 -6.11
N ALA A 205 -11.06 15.18 -5.32
CA ALA A 205 -10.44 16.38 -5.84
C ALA A 205 -9.00 16.48 -5.36
N PHE A 206 -8.10 16.85 -6.26
CA PHE A 206 -6.67 16.99 -6.00
C PHE A 206 -6.18 18.36 -6.45
N LYS A 207 -5.16 18.85 -5.75
CA LYS A 207 -4.28 19.92 -6.26
C LYS A 207 -2.95 19.29 -6.66
N ALA A 208 -2.44 19.68 -7.81
CA ALA A 208 -1.16 19.23 -8.31
C ALA A 208 -0.31 20.45 -8.68
N ALA A 209 0.95 20.47 -8.23
CA ALA A 209 1.92 21.47 -8.56
C ALA A 209 3.33 20.89 -8.55
N LEU A 210 4.22 21.42 -9.37
CA LEU A 210 5.65 21.15 -9.27
C LEU A 210 6.29 22.26 -8.44
N ALA A 211 6.81 21.88 -7.28
CA ALA A 211 7.49 22.80 -6.35
C ALA A 211 8.94 22.34 -6.13
N ASN A 212 9.92 23.18 -6.45
CA ASN A 212 11.35 22.89 -6.27
C ASN A 212 11.81 21.58 -6.92
N GLY A 213 11.28 21.24 -8.12
CA GLY A 213 11.58 19.98 -8.81
C GLY A 213 10.89 18.75 -8.22
N VAL A 214 10.00 18.92 -7.25
CA VAL A 214 9.22 17.84 -6.64
C VAL A 214 7.74 17.99 -7.03
N LEU A 215 7.16 16.92 -7.59
CA LEU A 215 5.73 16.87 -7.86
C LEU A 215 4.98 16.68 -6.55
N VAL A 216 4.11 17.62 -6.22
CA VAL A 216 3.25 17.59 -5.05
C VAL A 216 1.81 17.42 -5.52
N VAL A 217 1.18 16.32 -5.10
CA VAL A 217 -0.23 16.03 -5.36
C VAL A 217 -0.92 15.82 -4.02
N THR A 218 -1.82 16.73 -3.67
CA THR A 218 -2.55 16.70 -2.40
C THR A 218 -4.04 16.49 -2.60
N LEU A 219 -4.64 15.64 -1.78
CA LEU A 219 -6.10 15.41 -1.76
C LEU A 219 -6.80 16.63 -1.14
N GLN A 220 -7.88 17.09 -1.77
CA GLN A 220 -8.74 18.15 -1.25
C GLN A 220 -10.05 17.60 -0.71
N SER A 221 -10.68 16.70 -1.46
CA SER A 221 -11.89 15.99 -1.06
C SER A 221 -11.87 14.55 -1.56
N LEU A 222 -12.59 13.70 -0.85
CA LEU A 222 -12.80 12.29 -1.21
C LEU A 222 -14.21 11.89 -0.79
N GLU A 223 -14.92 11.27 -1.70
CA GLU A 223 -16.20 10.66 -1.44
C GLU A 223 -16.25 9.27 -2.06
N ALA A 224 -16.79 8.32 -1.32
CA ALA A 224 -17.07 6.99 -1.82
C ALA A 224 -18.52 6.64 -1.48
N LYS A 225 -19.30 6.22 -2.48
CA LYS A 225 -20.74 5.94 -2.33
C LYS A 225 -21.49 7.13 -1.71
N GLY A 226 -21.14 8.37 -2.09
CA GLY A 226 -21.74 9.60 -1.55
C GLY A 226 -21.37 9.91 -0.09
N GLN A 227 -20.42 9.21 0.48
CA GLN A 227 -19.96 9.43 1.86
C GLN A 227 -18.51 9.87 1.89
N SER A 228 -18.24 10.92 2.64
CA SER A 228 -16.87 11.34 2.94
C SER A 228 -16.30 10.52 4.11
N PRO A 229 -15.00 10.21 4.12
CA PRO A 229 -14.34 9.62 5.28
C PRO A 229 -14.46 10.54 6.51
N SER A 230 -14.24 9.96 7.70
CA SER A 230 -14.26 10.75 8.94
C SER A 230 -13.26 11.91 8.89
N PRO A 231 -13.51 13.03 9.61
CA PRO A 231 -12.61 14.19 9.62
C PRO A 231 -11.16 13.85 9.97
N GLN A 232 -10.96 12.89 10.86
CA GLN A 232 -9.63 12.41 11.25
C GLN A 232 -8.91 11.71 10.10
N VAL A 233 -9.61 10.84 9.36
CA VAL A 233 -9.07 10.15 8.19
C VAL A 233 -8.80 11.15 7.07
N MET A 234 -9.70 12.09 6.83
CA MET A 234 -9.51 13.15 5.83
C MET A 234 -8.31 14.04 6.14
N ALA A 235 -8.09 14.41 7.42
CA ALA A 235 -6.91 15.17 7.81
C ALA A 235 -5.60 14.44 7.51
N GLN A 236 -5.54 13.14 7.79
CA GLN A 236 -4.39 12.30 7.44
C GLN A 236 -4.18 12.20 5.93
N LEU A 237 -5.25 11.96 5.16
CA LEU A 237 -5.15 11.86 3.70
C LEU A 237 -4.70 13.18 3.05
N LYS A 238 -5.16 14.33 3.56
CA LYS A 238 -4.75 15.64 3.06
C LYS A 238 -3.26 15.98 3.33
N SER A 239 -2.65 15.37 4.34
CA SER A 239 -1.24 15.56 4.65
C SER A 239 -0.29 14.71 3.79
N VAL A 240 -0.81 13.76 3.03
CA VAL A 240 -0.02 12.86 2.18
C VAL A 240 0.23 13.49 0.81
N ASN A 241 1.48 13.46 0.34
CA ASN A 241 1.78 13.70 -1.06
C ASN A 241 1.57 12.41 -1.86
N PHE A 242 0.50 12.34 -2.64
CA PHE A 242 0.16 11.15 -3.45
C PHE A 242 1.15 10.88 -4.60
N ALA A 243 1.97 11.86 -4.98
CA ALA A 243 3.05 11.66 -5.94
C ALA A 243 4.32 11.05 -5.32
N GLN A 244 4.41 10.92 -3.99
CA GLN A 244 5.63 10.49 -3.29
C GLN A 244 6.12 9.10 -3.73
N ASN A 245 5.23 8.15 -3.94
CA ASN A 245 5.61 6.80 -4.39
C ASN A 245 6.13 6.80 -5.83
N SER A 246 5.57 7.65 -6.70
CA SER A 246 6.05 7.83 -8.07
C SER A 246 7.43 8.51 -8.10
N ALA A 247 7.70 9.37 -7.13
CA ALA A 247 9.01 10.01 -6.95
C ALA A 247 10.10 9.05 -6.43
N GLN A 248 9.78 7.83 -6.03
CA GLN A 248 10.78 6.82 -5.63
C GLN A 248 11.31 5.99 -6.82
N ASP A 249 10.61 5.99 -7.96
CA ASP A 249 11.13 5.37 -9.18
C ASP A 249 12.13 6.30 -9.87
N PRO A 250 13.40 5.88 -10.06
CA PRO A 250 14.45 6.72 -10.64
C PRO A 250 14.11 7.28 -12.02
N LYS A 251 13.38 6.51 -12.84
CA LYS A 251 12.97 6.97 -14.18
C LYS A 251 11.92 8.08 -14.10
N THR A 252 10.99 7.95 -13.16
CA THR A 252 9.97 8.98 -12.92
C THR A 252 10.59 10.24 -12.34
N GLN A 253 11.55 10.12 -11.42
CA GLN A 253 12.31 11.27 -10.91
C GLN A 253 13.07 11.99 -12.01
N GLU A 254 13.79 11.25 -12.86
CA GLU A 254 14.50 11.83 -13.99
C GLU A 254 13.54 12.58 -14.92
N MET A 255 12.37 12.02 -15.21
CA MET A 255 11.36 12.65 -16.05
C MET A 255 10.78 13.91 -15.40
N ILE A 256 10.42 13.85 -14.10
CA ILE A 256 9.91 15.02 -13.36
C ILE A 256 10.95 16.12 -13.31
N GLY A 257 12.24 15.80 -13.16
CA GLY A 257 13.35 16.75 -13.17
C GLY A 257 13.55 17.50 -14.49
N ARG A 258 12.92 17.04 -15.56
CA ARG A 258 12.93 17.72 -16.87
C ARG A 258 11.85 18.80 -16.99
N PHE A 259 10.89 18.85 -16.07
CA PHE A 259 9.85 19.86 -16.08
C PHE A 259 10.26 21.08 -15.25
N GLU A 260 9.97 22.25 -15.79
CA GLU A 260 10.12 23.53 -15.09
C GLU A 260 8.95 23.78 -14.16
N SER A 261 7.72 23.60 -14.67
CA SER A 261 6.49 23.77 -13.88
C SER A 261 5.38 22.84 -14.35
N ILE A 262 4.52 22.48 -13.40
CA ILE A 262 3.22 21.88 -13.64
C ILE A 262 2.20 22.70 -12.85
N GLU A 263 1.29 23.34 -13.58
CA GLU A 263 0.29 24.24 -13.01
C GLU A 263 -1.11 23.80 -13.40
N VAL A 264 -2.03 23.83 -12.44
CA VAL A 264 -3.46 23.62 -12.67
C VAL A 264 -4.15 24.94 -12.42
N LYS A 265 -4.68 25.53 -13.47
CA LYS A 265 -5.33 26.85 -13.41
C LYS A 265 -6.34 27.02 -14.55
N ASP A 266 -7.42 27.76 -14.27
CA ASP A 266 -8.44 28.13 -15.25
C ASP A 266 -9.01 26.94 -16.05
N GLY A 267 -9.21 25.80 -15.37
CA GLY A 267 -9.76 24.61 -15.97
C GLY A 267 -8.80 23.81 -16.86
N LYS A 268 -7.49 24.07 -16.77
CA LYS A 268 -6.45 23.46 -17.59
C LYS A 268 -5.24 23.04 -16.76
N ILE A 269 -4.51 22.03 -17.25
CA ILE A 269 -3.18 21.68 -16.78
C ILE A 269 -2.17 22.22 -17.78
N THR A 270 -1.20 22.97 -17.31
CA THR A 270 -0.08 23.47 -18.12
C THR A 270 1.21 22.85 -17.63
N ILE A 271 1.95 22.20 -18.54
CA ILE A 271 3.24 21.56 -18.28
C ILE A 271 4.32 22.27 -19.09
N LYS A 272 5.34 22.81 -18.42
CA LYS A 272 6.50 23.45 -19.05
C LYS A 272 7.75 22.60 -18.86
N VAL A 273 8.58 22.54 -19.88
CA VAL A 273 9.87 21.84 -19.84
C VAL A 273 10.96 22.82 -19.41
N SER A 274 11.88 22.35 -18.57
CA SER A 274 13.07 23.14 -18.20
C SER A 274 13.97 23.32 -19.41
N ALA A 275 14.30 24.56 -19.71
CA ALA A 275 15.25 24.93 -20.77
C ALA A 275 16.72 24.71 -20.33
N LYS A 276 16.99 23.92 -19.28
CA LYS A 276 18.38 23.67 -18.87
C LYS A 276 19.06 22.76 -19.88
N GLU A 277 20.03 23.33 -20.56
CA GLU A 277 21.08 22.64 -21.32
C GLU A 277 21.90 21.70 -20.40
#